data_e9ed348b71763f763c7c28dbfc2a7359
#
_entry.id   e9ed348b71763f763c7c28dbfc2a7359
#
_cell.length_a   1.000
_cell.length_b   1.000
_cell.length_c   1.000
_cell.angle_alpha   90.00
_cell.angle_beta   90.00
_cell.angle_gamma   90.00
#
_symmetry.space_group_name_H-M   'P 1'
#
loop_
_entity.id
_entity.type
_entity.pdbx_description
1 polymer ?
#
loop_
_entity_poly.entity_id
_entity_poly.type
_entity_poly.pdbx_seq_one_letter_code
_entity_poly.pdbx_strand_id
1 'polypeptide(L)'
;MIALAVSALSACTSPAERMAKCEAQGVSRDTCYLAEQNRTTAMNAVAEKQAMENAANAVQHAQSAKVQDPLREASFTANGINATVSNGFFTAKINGKKAVVKRFNANSYEIKGAGYVLSVTLDDNGITDASWNRTHGRDHGLLQFTQK
;
A
#
# COMPACT_ATOMS: atom_id res chain seq x y z
N MET A 1 -16.44 -2.45 51.70
CA MET A 1 -17.26 -2.52 50.48
C MET A 1 -16.33 -2.81 49.33
N ILE A 2 -16.33 -4.05 48.82
CA ILE A 2 -15.47 -4.48 47.70
C ILE A 2 -16.36 -4.47 46.47
N ALA A 3 -16.08 -3.55 45.53
CA ALA A 3 -16.76 -3.49 44.26
C ALA A 3 -16.12 -4.51 43.31
N LEU A 4 -16.85 -5.57 42.99
CA LEU A 4 -16.50 -6.53 41.95
C LEU A 4 -16.75 -5.88 40.59
N ALA A 5 -15.68 -5.56 39.86
CA ALA A 5 -15.73 -5.21 38.46
C ALA A 5 -15.95 -6.50 37.65
N VAL A 6 -17.16 -6.68 37.13
CA VAL A 6 -17.50 -7.75 36.20
C VAL A 6 -16.98 -7.33 34.85
N SER A 7 -15.83 -7.88 34.43
CA SER A 7 -15.32 -7.78 33.09
C SER A 7 -16.20 -8.61 32.13
N ALA A 8 -17.03 -7.95 31.33
CA ALA A 8 -17.77 -8.59 30.27
C ALA A 8 -16.78 -9.01 29.15
N LEU A 9 -16.25 -10.22 29.27
CA LEU A 9 -15.61 -10.93 28.16
C LEU A 9 -16.68 -11.18 27.11
N SER A 10 -16.61 -10.47 26.00
CA SER A 10 -17.39 -10.75 24.79
C SER A 10 -16.97 -12.14 24.29
N ALA A 11 -17.57 -13.17 24.86
CA ALA A 11 -17.33 -14.54 24.45
C ALA A 11 -17.81 -14.70 23.01
N CYS A 12 -16.90 -14.92 22.07
CA CYS A 12 -17.23 -15.45 20.76
C CYS A 12 -17.93 -16.79 20.96
N THR A 13 -19.25 -16.80 21.02
CA THR A 13 -20.04 -18.02 21.18
C THR A 13 -19.78 -18.93 19.98
N SER A 14 -19.33 -20.15 20.25
CA SER A 14 -19.12 -21.17 19.23
C SER A 14 -20.44 -21.59 18.57
N PRO A 15 -20.44 -22.13 17.36
CA PRO A 15 -21.64 -22.68 16.74
C PRO A 15 -22.34 -23.71 17.62
N ALA A 16 -21.58 -24.53 18.33
CA ALA A 16 -22.11 -25.54 19.24
C ALA A 16 -22.86 -24.92 20.44
N GLU A 17 -22.33 -23.86 21.05
CA GLU A 17 -22.99 -23.14 22.13
C GLU A 17 -24.27 -22.44 21.68
N ARG A 18 -24.31 -21.90 20.46
CA ARG A 18 -25.51 -21.30 19.90
C ARG A 18 -26.58 -22.33 19.63
N MET A 19 -26.20 -23.51 19.12
CA MET A 19 -27.12 -24.64 18.93
C MET A 19 -27.69 -25.09 20.28
N ALA A 20 -26.85 -25.31 21.28
CA ALA A 20 -27.28 -25.71 22.60
C ALA A 20 -28.25 -24.70 23.25
N LYS A 21 -28.01 -23.39 23.10
CA LYS A 21 -28.93 -22.34 23.56
C LYS A 21 -30.27 -22.38 22.83
N CYS A 22 -30.27 -22.65 21.51
CA CYS A 22 -31.49 -22.75 20.71
C CYS A 22 -32.32 -23.96 21.14
N GLU A 23 -31.72 -25.14 21.34
CA GLU A 23 -32.38 -26.35 21.84
C GLU A 23 -32.94 -26.13 23.27
N ALA A 24 -32.20 -25.41 24.11
CA ALA A 24 -32.66 -25.05 25.49
C ALA A 24 -33.91 -24.16 25.49
N GLN A 25 -34.20 -23.45 24.42
CA GLN A 25 -35.43 -22.68 24.21
C GLN A 25 -36.61 -23.53 23.69
N GLY A 26 -36.47 -24.83 23.57
CA GLY A 26 -37.52 -25.76 23.14
C GLY A 26 -37.65 -25.86 21.61
N VAL A 27 -36.69 -25.36 20.86
CA VAL A 27 -36.66 -25.48 19.39
C VAL A 27 -36.01 -26.80 19.02
N SER A 28 -36.54 -27.47 17.98
CA SER A 28 -35.96 -28.72 17.52
C SER A 28 -34.54 -28.55 17.00
N ARG A 29 -33.71 -29.59 17.20
CA ARG A 29 -32.29 -29.57 16.79
C ARG A 29 -32.13 -29.30 15.29
N ASP A 30 -32.99 -29.83 14.44
CA ASP A 30 -32.93 -29.63 12.99
C ASP A 30 -33.20 -28.17 12.62
N THR A 31 -34.15 -27.53 13.31
CA THR A 31 -34.44 -26.10 13.10
C THR A 31 -33.28 -25.24 13.57
N CYS A 32 -32.66 -25.55 14.70
CA CYS A 32 -31.48 -24.83 15.21
C CYS A 32 -30.28 -25.00 14.24
N TYR A 33 -30.11 -26.19 13.67
CA TYR A 33 -29.06 -26.45 12.70
C TYR A 33 -29.26 -25.66 11.39
N LEU A 34 -30.48 -25.63 10.86
CA LEU A 34 -30.82 -24.80 9.71
C LEU A 34 -30.58 -23.29 9.95
N ALA A 35 -30.95 -22.80 11.12
CA ALA A 35 -30.75 -21.42 11.49
C ALA A 35 -29.25 -21.06 11.55
N GLU A 36 -28.41 -21.95 12.09
CA GLU A 36 -26.97 -21.73 12.15
C GLU A 36 -26.30 -21.84 10.77
N GLN A 37 -26.77 -22.77 9.91
CA GLN A 37 -26.33 -22.86 8.52
C GLN A 37 -26.63 -21.56 7.73
N ASN A 38 -27.87 -21.07 7.84
CA ASN A 38 -28.28 -19.85 7.17
C ASN A 38 -27.46 -18.64 7.67
N ARG A 39 -27.19 -18.58 8.97
CA ARG A 39 -26.33 -17.56 9.55
C ARG A 39 -24.91 -17.61 8.99
N THR A 40 -24.31 -18.80 8.95
CA THR A 40 -22.97 -18.99 8.42
C THR A 40 -22.88 -18.61 6.95
N THR A 41 -23.87 -19.01 6.14
CA THR A 41 -23.95 -18.65 4.73
C THR A 41 -24.07 -17.13 4.54
N ALA A 42 -24.92 -16.48 5.33
CA ALA A 42 -25.08 -15.02 5.27
C ALA A 42 -23.78 -14.27 5.66
N MET A 43 -23.09 -14.74 6.70
CA MET A 43 -21.81 -14.16 7.11
C MET A 43 -20.72 -14.33 6.06
N ASN A 44 -20.63 -15.50 5.44
CA ASN A 44 -19.68 -15.76 4.37
C ASN A 44 -19.95 -14.88 3.14
N ALA A 45 -21.21 -14.74 2.74
CA ALA A 45 -21.60 -13.87 1.63
C ALA A 45 -21.22 -12.40 1.87
N VAL A 46 -21.40 -11.90 3.10
CA VAL A 46 -20.97 -10.55 3.47
C VAL A 46 -19.46 -10.41 3.46
N ALA A 47 -18.73 -11.42 3.98
CA ALA A 47 -17.26 -11.42 3.99
C ALA A 47 -16.69 -11.45 2.56
N GLU A 48 -17.26 -12.27 1.68
CA GLU A 48 -16.86 -12.32 0.26
C GLU A 48 -17.10 -10.98 -0.45
N LYS A 49 -18.28 -10.38 -0.25
CA LYS A 49 -18.60 -9.08 -0.82
C LYS A 49 -17.60 -8.01 -0.35
N GLN A 50 -17.30 -7.96 0.94
CA GLN A 50 -16.35 -7.01 1.50
C GLN A 50 -14.93 -7.25 0.99
N ALA A 51 -14.52 -8.51 0.82
CA ALA A 51 -13.23 -8.86 0.24
C ALA A 51 -13.13 -8.40 -1.23
N MET A 52 -14.19 -8.57 -2.01
CA MET A 52 -14.26 -8.09 -3.40
C MET A 52 -14.22 -6.56 -3.49
N GLU A 53 -14.95 -5.86 -2.63
CA GLU A 53 -14.93 -4.39 -2.56
C GLU A 53 -13.54 -3.87 -2.16
N ASN A 54 -12.90 -4.48 -1.18
CA ASN A 54 -11.55 -4.12 -0.77
C ASN A 54 -10.51 -4.38 -1.88
N ALA A 55 -10.64 -5.50 -2.60
CA ALA A 55 -9.78 -5.81 -3.74
C ALA A 55 -9.99 -4.80 -4.89
N ALA A 56 -11.23 -4.45 -5.22
CA ALA A 56 -11.54 -3.46 -6.24
C ALA A 56 -10.98 -2.07 -5.86
N ASN A 57 -11.14 -1.66 -4.60
CA ASN A 57 -10.58 -0.41 -4.10
C ASN A 57 -9.05 -0.41 -4.15
N ALA A 58 -8.40 -1.52 -3.78
CA ALA A 58 -6.95 -1.64 -3.86
C ALA A 58 -6.45 -1.52 -5.32
N VAL A 59 -7.16 -2.10 -6.28
CA VAL A 59 -6.83 -1.97 -7.71
C VAL A 59 -7.02 -0.53 -8.19
N GLN A 60 -8.12 0.14 -7.81
CA GLN A 60 -8.36 1.55 -8.16
C GLN A 60 -7.30 2.47 -7.55
N HIS A 61 -6.92 2.26 -6.28
CA HIS A 61 -5.82 3.01 -5.66
C HIS A 61 -4.48 2.77 -6.35
N ALA A 62 -4.18 1.54 -6.75
CA ALA A 62 -2.97 1.23 -7.48
C ALA A 62 -2.95 1.86 -8.88
N GLN A 63 -4.10 1.92 -9.56
CA GLN A 63 -4.25 2.57 -10.86
C GLN A 63 -4.18 4.09 -10.73
N SER A 64 -4.86 4.69 -9.77
CA SER A 64 -4.82 6.14 -9.54
C SER A 64 -3.43 6.60 -9.09
N ALA A 65 -2.72 5.82 -8.29
CA ALA A 65 -1.33 6.10 -7.94
C ALA A 65 -0.39 6.07 -9.17
N LYS A 66 -0.71 5.25 -10.18
CA LYS A 66 0.02 5.23 -11.46
C LYS A 66 -0.33 6.42 -12.38
N VAL A 67 -1.57 6.89 -12.33
CA VAL A 67 -2.08 8.00 -13.17
C VAL A 67 -1.75 9.35 -12.55
N GLN A 68 -1.70 9.43 -11.24
CA GLN A 68 -1.41 10.66 -10.47
C GLN A 68 0.07 10.84 -10.12
N ASP A 69 0.99 10.12 -10.75
CA ASP A 69 2.41 10.42 -10.58
C ASP A 69 2.68 11.79 -11.24
N PRO A 70 2.89 12.87 -10.45
CA PRO A 70 2.97 14.22 -10.99
C PRO A 70 4.19 14.41 -11.88
N LEU A 71 5.08 13.44 -11.90
CA LEU A 71 6.31 13.47 -12.65
C LEU A 71 6.27 12.48 -13.79
N ARG A 72 5.83 12.96 -14.95
CA ARG A 72 5.86 12.16 -16.17
C ARG A 72 7.24 12.09 -16.78
N GLU A 73 7.94 13.23 -16.77
CA GLU A 73 9.31 13.36 -17.28
C GLU A 73 10.08 14.42 -16.51
N ALA A 74 11.32 14.13 -16.18
CA ALA A 74 12.24 15.07 -15.57
C ALA A 74 13.66 14.86 -16.05
N SER A 75 14.41 15.94 -16.08
CA SER A 75 15.86 15.93 -16.33
C SER A 75 16.58 16.44 -15.08
N PHE A 76 17.67 15.79 -14.73
CA PHE A 76 18.51 16.13 -13.59
C PHE A 76 19.94 16.36 -14.06
N THR A 77 20.56 17.42 -13.59
CA THR A 77 21.94 17.77 -13.96
C THR A 77 22.76 18.16 -12.72
N ALA A 78 24.00 17.71 -12.71
CA ALA A 78 25.04 18.13 -11.78
C ALA A 78 26.40 17.94 -12.46
N ASN A 79 27.51 18.30 -11.79
CA ASN A 79 28.85 18.09 -12.33
C ASN A 79 29.12 16.65 -12.80
N GLY A 80 29.12 16.42 -14.12
CA GLY A 80 29.37 15.10 -14.71
C GLY A 80 28.17 14.13 -14.62
N ILE A 81 26.99 14.60 -14.19
CA ILE A 81 25.76 13.80 -14.12
C ILE A 81 24.73 14.44 -15.05
N ASN A 82 24.20 13.64 -15.96
CA ASN A 82 23.03 13.96 -16.76
C ASN A 82 22.08 12.78 -16.67
N ALA A 83 20.96 12.97 -15.98
CA ALA A 83 19.97 11.93 -15.79
C ALA A 83 18.61 12.36 -16.33
N THR A 84 17.89 11.40 -16.87
CA THR A 84 16.53 11.61 -17.37
C THR A 84 15.63 10.52 -16.81
N VAL A 85 14.42 10.92 -16.47
CA VAL A 85 13.37 10.02 -16.02
C VAL A 85 12.16 10.23 -16.89
N SER A 86 11.55 9.15 -17.31
CA SER A 86 10.38 9.18 -18.18
C SER A 86 9.37 8.11 -17.78
N ASN A 87 8.17 8.23 -18.34
CA ASN A 87 7.09 7.29 -18.11
C ASN A 87 6.72 7.15 -16.61
N GLY A 88 6.52 8.29 -15.93
CA GLY A 88 6.10 8.30 -14.54
C GLY A 88 7.11 7.64 -13.60
N PHE A 89 8.42 7.86 -13.79
CA PHE A 89 9.52 7.23 -13.05
C PHE A 89 9.69 5.71 -13.28
N PHE A 90 9.06 5.14 -14.28
CA PHE A 90 9.31 3.72 -14.58
C PHE A 90 10.61 3.47 -15.32
N THR A 91 11.10 4.47 -16.07
CA THR A 91 12.35 4.37 -16.81
C THR A 91 13.28 5.53 -16.47
N ALA A 92 14.54 5.23 -16.29
CA ALA A 92 15.57 6.24 -16.05
C ALA A 92 16.87 5.91 -16.79
N LYS A 93 17.60 6.98 -17.13
CA LYS A 93 18.96 6.90 -17.65
C LYS A 93 19.86 7.86 -16.89
N ILE A 94 21.10 7.46 -16.63
CA ILE A 94 22.16 8.32 -16.09
C ILE A 94 23.33 8.27 -17.06
N ASN A 95 23.75 9.42 -17.57
CA ASN A 95 24.82 9.55 -18.57
C ASN A 95 24.59 8.64 -19.80
N GLY A 96 23.33 8.58 -20.28
CA GLY A 96 22.92 7.76 -21.42
C GLY A 96 22.75 6.27 -21.12
N LYS A 97 23.19 5.77 -19.97
CA LYS A 97 23.05 4.35 -19.57
C LYS A 97 21.75 4.12 -18.80
N LYS A 98 21.10 2.99 -19.02
CA LYS A 98 19.90 2.58 -18.28
C LYS A 98 20.19 2.55 -16.79
N ALA A 99 19.31 3.10 -15.99
CA ALA A 99 19.36 3.12 -14.53
C ALA A 99 18.15 2.38 -13.96
N VAL A 100 18.31 1.89 -12.73
CA VAL A 100 17.26 1.20 -11.98
C VAL A 100 16.53 2.23 -11.12
N VAL A 101 15.22 2.26 -11.19
CA VAL A 101 14.36 3.10 -10.35
C VAL A 101 13.77 2.25 -9.25
N LYS A 102 13.92 2.69 -8.01
CA LYS A 102 13.28 2.13 -6.83
C LYS A 102 12.37 3.18 -6.22
N ARG A 103 11.11 2.85 -6.06
CA ARG A 103 10.12 3.68 -5.37
C ARG A 103 10.01 3.21 -3.93
N PHE A 104 10.19 4.11 -2.97
CA PHE A 104 9.96 3.83 -1.55
C PHE A 104 8.52 4.13 -1.14
N ASN A 105 7.97 5.22 -1.64
CA ASN A 105 6.59 5.63 -1.44
C ASN A 105 6.15 6.58 -2.58
N ALA A 106 4.96 7.17 -2.49
CA ALA A 106 4.45 8.09 -3.51
C ALA A 106 5.37 9.29 -3.77
N ASN A 107 6.13 9.70 -2.76
CA ASN A 107 6.87 10.96 -2.73
C ASN A 107 8.40 10.76 -2.71
N SER A 108 8.90 9.53 -2.79
CA SER A 108 10.34 9.26 -2.66
C SER A 108 10.81 8.16 -3.60
N TYR A 109 11.82 8.49 -4.42
CA TYR A 109 12.41 7.61 -5.41
C TYR A 109 13.93 7.60 -5.30
N GLU A 110 14.52 6.45 -5.60
CA GLU A 110 15.96 6.26 -5.77
C GLU A 110 16.23 5.79 -7.19
N ILE A 111 17.19 6.41 -7.87
CA ILE A 111 17.61 6.07 -9.22
C ILE A 111 19.09 5.68 -9.16
N LYS A 112 19.40 4.43 -9.49
CA LYS A 112 20.76 3.89 -9.38
C LYS A 112 21.31 3.44 -10.72
N GLY A 113 22.46 3.98 -11.09
CA GLY A 113 23.14 3.63 -12.33
C GLY A 113 24.40 4.44 -12.57
N ALA A 114 25.21 4.01 -13.51
CA ALA A 114 26.45 4.69 -13.95
C ALA A 114 27.39 5.11 -12.82
N GLY A 115 27.36 4.40 -11.66
CA GLY A 115 28.19 4.73 -10.49
C GLY A 115 27.61 5.79 -9.56
N TYR A 116 26.36 6.17 -9.76
CA TYR A 116 25.63 7.17 -8.95
C TYR A 116 24.35 6.61 -8.39
N VAL A 117 23.91 7.19 -7.29
CA VAL A 117 22.60 7.02 -6.67
C VAL A 117 21.97 8.40 -6.57
N LEU A 118 20.83 8.60 -7.21
CA LEU A 118 20.05 9.83 -7.15
C LEU A 118 18.86 9.59 -6.22
N SER A 119 18.63 10.51 -5.29
CA SER A 119 17.47 10.53 -4.41
C SER A 119 16.58 11.69 -4.81
N VAL A 120 15.31 11.42 -5.08
CA VAL A 120 14.34 12.42 -5.53
C VAL A 120 13.14 12.40 -4.61
N THR A 121 12.78 13.58 -4.11
CA THR A 121 11.59 13.79 -3.27
C THR A 121 10.58 14.64 -4.01
N LEU A 122 9.31 14.29 -3.91
CA LEU A 122 8.20 14.98 -4.55
C LEU A 122 7.16 15.40 -3.50
N ASP A 123 6.35 16.37 -3.88
CA ASP A 123 5.08 16.71 -3.24
C ASP A 123 3.96 16.78 -4.29
N ASP A 124 2.81 17.33 -3.91
CA ASP A 124 1.67 17.48 -4.80
C ASP A 124 1.93 18.43 -5.99
N ASN A 125 2.96 19.26 -5.90
CA ASN A 125 3.35 20.24 -6.93
C ASN A 125 4.49 19.72 -7.83
N GLY A 126 5.12 18.61 -7.49
CA GLY A 126 6.19 17.99 -8.24
C GLY A 126 7.47 17.74 -7.44
N ILE A 127 8.65 17.85 -8.07
CA ILE A 127 9.93 17.62 -7.40
C ILE A 127 10.23 18.80 -6.44
N THR A 128 10.47 18.46 -5.17
CA THR A 128 10.87 19.42 -4.13
C THR A 128 12.37 19.39 -3.86
N ASP A 129 12.97 18.21 -3.97
CA ASP A 129 14.40 18.03 -3.73
C ASP A 129 14.96 16.90 -4.59
N ALA A 130 16.20 17.09 -5.04
CA ALA A 130 16.95 16.07 -5.75
C ALA A 130 18.44 16.14 -5.37
N SER A 131 18.97 15.01 -4.94
CA SER A 131 20.37 14.89 -4.53
C SER A 131 21.02 13.66 -5.18
N TRP A 132 22.35 13.66 -5.18
CA TRP A 132 23.11 12.55 -5.70
C TRP A 132 24.25 12.14 -4.76
N ASN A 133 24.56 10.88 -4.77
CA ASN A 133 25.73 10.29 -4.10
C ASN A 133 26.46 9.38 -5.09
N ARG A 134 27.78 9.29 -4.97
CA ARG A 134 28.56 8.28 -5.69
C ARG A 134 28.39 6.91 -5.02
N THR A 135 28.19 5.86 -5.81
CA THR A 135 27.99 4.49 -5.28
C THR A 135 29.21 4.00 -4.49
N HIS A 136 30.40 4.37 -4.93
CA HIS A 136 31.67 4.05 -4.27
C HIS A 136 32.44 5.36 -4.13
N GLY A 137 32.38 5.99 -2.97
CA GLY A 137 33.01 7.27 -2.68
C GLY A 137 32.24 8.10 -1.67
N ARG A 138 32.76 9.29 -1.39
CA ARG A 138 32.13 10.24 -0.46
C ARG A 138 31.54 11.46 -1.18
N ASP A 139 31.64 11.47 -2.53
CA ASP A 139 31.15 12.59 -3.32
C ASP A 139 29.63 12.59 -3.32
N HIS A 140 29.05 13.72 -3.05
CA HIS A 140 27.61 13.94 -3.02
C HIS A 140 27.30 15.42 -3.34
N GLY A 141 26.05 15.69 -3.66
CA GLY A 141 25.60 17.07 -3.92
C GLY A 141 24.14 17.14 -4.30
N LEU A 142 23.69 18.34 -4.59
CA LEU A 142 22.35 18.60 -5.09
C LEU A 142 22.32 18.49 -6.62
N LEU A 143 21.16 18.11 -7.14
CA LEU A 143 20.85 18.09 -8.56
C LEU A 143 20.00 19.31 -8.92
N GLN A 144 20.30 19.94 -10.03
CA GLN A 144 19.36 20.83 -10.68
C GLN A 144 18.39 19.99 -11.50
N PHE A 145 17.12 20.34 -11.50
CA PHE A 145 16.09 19.57 -12.21
C PHE A 145 15.16 20.46 -13.00
N THR A 146 14.66 19.91 -14.08
CA THR A 146 13.61 20.51 -14.92
C THR A 146 12.51 19.48 -15.09
N GLN A 147 11.29 19.85 -14.75
CA GLN A 147 10.08 19.06 -14.99
C GLN A 147 9.45 19.49 -16.31
N LYS A 148 8.86 18.53 -17.02
CA LYS A 148 8.07 18.77 -18.23
C LYS A 148 6.59 18.52 -17.97
#